data_2859927da9de0c642be03557fa24cf67
#
_entry.id   2859927da9de0c642be03557fa24cf67
#
_cell.length_a   1.000
_cell.length_b   1.000
_cell.length_c   1.000
_cell.angle_alpha   90.00
_cell.angle_beta   90.00
_cell.angle_gamma   90.00
#
_symmetry.space_group_name_H-M   'P 1'
#
loop_
_entity.id
_entity.type
_entity.pdbx_description
1 polymer ?
#
loop_
_entity_poly.entity_id
_entity_poly.type
_entity_poly.pdbx_seq_one_letter_code
_entity_poly.pdbx_strand_id
1 'polypeptide(L)'
;MTIGESKTRIGEFFTDGGLGRHETFAPRYGWLKKGIDAVAKDPNIFKEDDAIVKLGVGKNMVRSIRSWCLAFKLITQGEDGFVPSMLGRKLLADDQGWDPYLEDDASLWLLHWQLFVPPFEAVSWPLAFNYCNLLNFNSNELKNIIYDAGQAYPSLARISPRTYQRDATCIISMYYDQEKKDSAITSPFVQLGLIHSSEDKSRVTFNIGFKYTLPPLIFAAACFSYIGHYLSKSRRTISLQQLIFGVNSPGIAYKLPETVAGQYLN
;
A
#
# COMPACT_ATOMS: atom_id res chain seq x y z
N MET A 1 -20.78 15.61 2.67
CA MET A 1 -20.60 14.28 3.28
C MET A 1 -20.04 14.50 4.66
N THR A 2 -20.75 14.11 5.69
CA THR A 2 -20.27 14.22 7.06
C THR A 2 -19.15 13.17 7.30
N ILE A 3 -18.28 13.42 8.27
CA ILE A 3 -17.20 12.49 8.65
C ILE A 3 -17.74 11.08 8.95
N GLY A 4 -19.00 10.99 9.45
CA GLY A 4 -19.69 9.73 9.71
C GLY A 4 -20.04 8.90 8.46
N GLU A 5 -20.53 9.54 7.40
CA GLU A 5 -20.89 8.85 6.13
C GLU A 5 -19.66 8.32 5.40
N SER A 6 -18.55 9.04 5.48
CA SER A 6 -17.27 8.60 4.90
C SER A 6 -16.71 7.38 5.63
N LYS A 7 -16.78 7.33 6.97
CA LYS A 7 -16.36 6.19 7.79
C LYS A 7 -17.17 4.93 7.52
N THR A 8 -18.49 5.05 7.36
CA THR A 8 -19.38 3.92 7.07
C THR A 8 -19.07 3.29 5.71
N ARG A 9 -18.83 4.13 4.68
CA ARG A 9 -18.49 3.64 3.34
C ARG A 9 -17.12 2.92 3.27
N ILE A 10 -16.14 3.36 4.04
CA ILE A 10 -14.85 2.66 4.12
C ILE A 10 -14.99 1.32 4.84
N GLY A 11 -15.81 1.24 5.87
CA GLY A 11 -16.09 0.00 6.61
C GLY A 11 -16.63 -1.13 5.74
N GLU A 12 -17.40 -0.79 4.71
CA GLU A 12 -17.94 -1.76 3.74
C GLU A 12 -16.83 -2.47 2.94
N PHE A 13 -15.66 -1.84 2.79
CA PHE A 13 -14.51 -2.41 2.07
C PHE A 13 -13.54 -3.20 2.95
N PHE A 14 -13.70 -3.17 4.28
CA PHE A 14 -12.85 -3.91 5.23
C PHE A 14 -13.40 -5.31 5.56
N THR A 15 -14.16 -5.91 4.66
CA THR A 15 -14.94 -7.13 4.94
C THR A 15 -14.11 -8.36 5.25
N ASP A 16 -12.87 -8.47 4.78
CA ASP A 16 -12.06 -9.69 4.91
C ASP A 16 -10.68 -9.54 5.57
N GLY A 17 -10.49 -8.47 6.34
CA GLY A 17 -9.37 -8.33 7.28
C GLY A 17 -7.98 -8.66 6.72
N GLY A 18 -7.44 -7.80 5.85
CA GLY A 18 -6.10 -7.97 5.29
C GLY A 18 -4.95 -7.61 6.25
N LEU A 19 -5.03 -7.94 7.56
CA LEU A 19 -3.94 -7.73 8.50
C LEU A 19 -3.01 -8.95 8.59
N GLY A 20 -1.70 -8.69 8.71
CA GLY A 20 -0.68 -9.71 9.00
C GLY A 20 -0.37 -10.67 7.86
N ARG A 21 -1.01 -10.53 6.69
CA ARG A 21 -0.83 -11.47 5.56
C ARG A 21 0.55 -11.40 4.90
N HIS A 22 1.28 -10.32 5.14
CA HIS A 22 2.65 -10.11 4.65
C HIS A 22 3.73 -10.84 5.47
N GLU A 23 3.35 -11.66 6.46
CA GLU A 23 4.25 -12.49 7.28
C GLU A 23 5.44 -11.69 7.89
N THR A 24 5.20 -10.42 8.25
CA THR A 24 6.17 -9.46 8.79
C THR A 24 7.21 -8.91 7.79
N PHE A 25 7.15 -9.29 6.54
CA PHE A 25 8.10 -8.81 5.53
C PHE A 25 7.53 -7.65 4.73
N ALA A 26 8.24 -6.54 4.65
CA ALA A 26 8.04 -5.54 3.61
C ALA A 26 8.37 -6.13 2.23
N PRO A 27 7.77 -5.62 1.13
CA PRO A 27 8.08 -6.10 -0.21
C PRO A 27 9.56 -5.81 -0.53
N ARG A 28 10.24 -6.77 -1.17
CA ARG A 28 11.64 -6.64 -1.56
C ARG A 28 11.77 -6.50 -3.07
N TYR A 29 12.90 -6.00 -3.52
CA TYR A 29 13.23 -5.98 -4.94
C TYR A 29 13.05 -7.36 -5.59
N GLY A 30 12.46 -7.38 -6.79
CA GLY A 30 12.18 -8.60 -7.54
C GLY A 30 11.01 -9.46 -7.05
N TRP A 31 10.47 -9.25 -5.85
CA TRP A 31 9.37 -10.08 -5.32
C TRP A 31 8.09 -9.97 -6.14
N LEU A 32 7.72 -8.76 -6.53
CA LEU A 32 6.50 -8.53 -7.30
C LEU A 32 6.61 -9.11 -8.71
N LYS A 33 7.75 -8.90 -9.38
CA LYS A 33 8.07 -9.53 -10.67
C LYS A 33 8.03 -11.04 -10.57
N LYS A 34 8.74 -11.62 -9.59
CA LYS A 34 8.74 -13.06 -9.33
C LYS A 34 7.33 -13.63 -9.12
N GLY A 35 6.48 -12.93 -8.37
CA GLY A 35 5.11 -13.35 -8.12
C GLY A 35 4.24 -13.36 -9.36
N ILE A 36 4.33 -12.32 -10.20
CA ILE A 36 3.59 -12.24 -11.46
C ILE A 36 4.05 -13.31 -12.44
N ASP A 37 5.35 -13.48 -12.65
CA ASP A 37 5.90 -14.46 -13.59
C ASP A 37 5.52 -15.88 -13.18
N ALA A 38 5.52 -16.17 -11.88
CA ALA A 38 5.11 -17.47 -11.36
C ALA A 38 3.62 -17.72 -11.62
N VAL A 39 2.76 -16.75 -11.34
CA VAL A 39 1.30 -16.86 -11.59
C VAL A 39 0.98 -16.96 -13.08
N ALA A 40 1.72 -16.26 -13.94
CA ALA A 40 1.54 -16.35 -15.39
C ALA A 40 1.83 -17.76 -15.95
N LYS A 41 2.75 -18.50 -15.30
CA LYS A 41 3.11 -19.87 -15.66
C LYS A 41 2.18 -20.90 -15.01
N ASP A 42 1.76 -20.65 -13.80
CA ASP A 42 0.98 -21.56 -12.97
C ASP A 42 0.02 -20.79 -12.03
N PRO A 43 -1.30 -20.76 -12.36
CA PRO A 43 -2.32 -20.08 -11.57
C PRO A 43 -2.41 -20.54 -10.10
N ASN A 44 -1.96 -21.76 -9.81
CA ASN A 44 -2.04 -22.35 -8.48
C ASN A 44 -0.71 -22.36 -7.72
N ILE A 45 0.34 -21.75 -8.25
CA ILE A 45 1.69 -21.74 -7.69
C ILE A 45 1.76 -21.49 -6.17
N PHE A 46 0.94 -20.60 -5.65
CA PHE A 46 0.92 -20.25 -4.23
C PHE A 46 0.22 -21.29 -3.33
N LYS A 47 -0.43 -22.30 -3.92
CA LYS A 47 -1.07 -23.42 -3.21
C LYS A 47 -0.23 -24.68 -3.23
N GLU A 48 0.80 -24.74 -4.09
CA GLU A 48 1.61 -25.92 -4.28
C GLU A 48 2.67 -26.10 -3.20
N ASP A 49 2.94 -27.35 -2.84
CA ASP A 49 3.93 -27.68 -1.81
C ASP A 49 5.35 -27.33 -2.25
N ASP A 50 5.63 -27.34 -3.55
CA ASP A 50 6.93 -27.03 -4.14
C ASP A 50 7.11 -25.55 -4.52
N ALA A 51 6.12 -24.68 -4.19
CA ALA A 51 6.24 -23.25 -4.40
C ALA A 51 7.52 -22.64 -3.83
N ILE A 52 8.03 -23.21 -2.73
CA ILE A 52 9.30 -22.81 -2.11
C ILE A 52 10.46 -23.01 -3.08
N VAL A 53 10.52 -24.14 -3.76
CA VAL A 53 11.56 -24.48 -4.73
C VAL A 53 11.39 -23.64 -6.00
N LYS A 54 10.19 -23.59 -6.55
CA LYS A 54 9.87 -22.83 -7.78
C LYS A 54 10.13 -21.33 -7.65
N LEU A 55 9.83 -20.74 -6.50
CA LEU A 55 10.07 -19.33 -6.22
C LEU A 55 11.48 -19.07 -5.64
N GLY A 56 12.20 -20.10 -5.16
CA GLY A 56 13.53 -19.97 -4.56
C GLY A 56 13.54 -19.11 -3.29
N VAL A 57 12.48 -19.20 -2.46
CA VAL A 57 12.34 -18.44 -1.22
C VAL A 57 11.67 -19.29 -0.14
N GLY A 58 11.82 -18.93 1.15
CA GLY A 58 11.21 -19.66 2.25
C GLY A 58 9.67 -19.55 2.27
N LYS A 59 8.98 -20.49 2.93
CA LYS A 59 7.52 -20.62 2.98
C LYS A 59 6.79 -19.30 3.33
N ASN A 60 7.27 -18.58 4.34
CA ASN A 60 6.66 -17.32 4.74
C ASN A 60 6.89 -16.21 3.70
N MET A 61 8.00 -16.26 2.97
CA MET A 61 8.26 -15.33 1.85
C MET A 61 7.33 -15.63 0.66
N VAL A 62 7.01 -16.89 0.37
CA VAL A 62 6.00 -17.27 -0.64
C VAL A 62 4.65 -16.61 -0.33
N ARG A 63 4.22 -16.73 0.94
CA ARG A 63 2.97 -16.10 1.40
C ARG A 63 3.02 -14.58 1.32
N SER A 64 4.15 -13.99 1.66
CA SER A 64 4.38 -12.55 1.59
C SER A 64 4.34 -12.04 0.16
N ILE A 65 5.01 -12.70 -0.79
CA ILE A 65 4.98 -12.37 -2.22
C ILE A 65 3.53 -12.38 -2.73
N ARG A 66 2.77 -13.44 -2.45
CA ARG A 66 1.36 -13.52 -2.82
C ARG A 66 0.57 -12.34 -2.25
N SER A 67 0.74 -12.06 -0.95
CA SER A 67 0.03 -10.98 -0.26
C SER A 67 0.32 -9.62 -0.90
N TRP A 68 1.57 -9.32 -1.19
CA TRP A 68 1.96 -8.07 -1.83
C TRP A 68 1.47 -7.95 -3.27
N CYS A 69 1.51 -9.04 -4.05
CA CYS A 69 0.95 -9.04 -5.40
C CYS A 69 -0.57 -8.75 -5.38
N LEU A 70 -1.30 -9.26 -4.39
CA LEU A 70 -2.72 -8.93 -4.20
C LEU A 70 -2.92 -7.49 -3.73
N ALA A 71 -2.15 -7.04 -2.73
CA ALA A 71 -2.27 -5.70 -2.15
C ALA A 71 -2.02 -4.61 -3.20
N PHE A 72 -1.05 -4.81 -4.08
CA PHE A 72 -0.75 -3.91 -5.19
C PHE A 72 -1.61 -4.16 -6.44
N LYS A 73 -2.64 -5.03 -6.37
CA LYS A 73 -3.54 -5.34 -7.49
C LYS A 73 -2.82 -5.88 -8.73
N LEU A 74 -1.68 -6.52 -8.57
CA LEU A 74 -0.89 -7.08 -9.67
C LEU A 74 -1.41 -8.42 -10.12
N ILE A 75 -2.03 -9.20 -9.22
CA ILE A 75 -2.73 -10.45 -9.52
C ILE A 75 -4.17 -10.38 -9.04
N THR A 76 -5.03 -11.17 -9.64
CA THR A 76 -6.45 -11.29 -9.28
C THR A 76 -6.88 -12.74 -9.33
N GLN A 77 -7.99 -13.08 -8.68
CA GLN A 77 -8.60 -14.41 -8.77
C GLN A 77 -9.20 -14.60 -10.17
N GLY A 78 -8.79 -15.65 -10.86
CA GLY A 78 -9.40 -16.17 -12.09
C GLY A 78 -10.20 -17.45 -11.82
N GLU A 79 -10.66 -18.11 -12.87
CA GLU A 79 -11.47 -19.35 -12.78
C GLU A 79 -10.67 -20.51 -12.14
N ASP A 80 -9.44 -20.73 -12.61
CA ASP A 80 -8.61 -21.87 -12.19
C ASP A 80 -7.55 -21.52 -11.14
N GLY A 81 -7.51 -20.28 -10.66
CA GLY A 81 -6.50 -19.80 -9.72
C GLY A 81 -6.19 -18.34 -9.93
N PHE A 82 -5.01 -17.90 -9.52
CA PHE A 82 -4.59 -16.51 -9.72
C PHE A 82 -4.13 -16.27 -11.17
N VAL A 83 -4.41 -15.07 -11.66
CA VAL A 83 -3.93 -14.60 -12.97
C VAL A 83 -3.35 -13.19 -12.83
N PRO A 84 -2.36 -12.83 -13.67
CA PRO A 84 -1.90 -11.44 -13.73
C PRO A 84 -3.05 -10.51 -14.08
N SER A 85 -3.23 -9.45 -13.29
CA SER A 85 -4.21 -8.41 -13.57
C SER A 85 -3.83 -7.58 -14.80
N MET A 86 -4.73 -6.71 -15.26
CA MET A 86 -4.38 -5.75 -16.32
C MET A 86 -3.21 -4.85 -15.89
N LEU A 87 -3.22 -4.35 -14.65
CA LEU A 87 -2.12 -3.55 -14.11
C LEU A 87 -0.83 -4.37 -14.06
N GLY A 88 -0.90 -5.60 -13.54
CA GLY A 88 0.27 -6.47 -13.44
C GLY A 88 0.92 -6.74 -14.78
N ARG A 89 0.13 -7.07 -15.82
CA ARG A 89 0.64 -7.27 -17.17
C ARG A 89 1.25 -6.00 -17.76
N LYS A 90 0.54 -4.86 -17.65
CA LYS A 90 1.04 -3.60 -18.22
C LYS A 90 2.28 -3.07 -17.50
N LEU A 91 2.42 -3.33 -16.22
CA LEU A 91 3.56 -2.82 -15.46
C LEU A 91 4.77 -3.74 -15.56
N LEU A 92 4.58 -5.06 -15.38
CA LEU A 92 5.69 -5.97 -15.10
C LEU A 92 5.91 -7.08 -16.16
N ALA A 93 5.19 -7.10 -17.29
CA ALA A 93 5.47 -8.09 -18.35
C ALA A 93 6.85 -7.85 -18.96
N ASP A 94 7.57 -8.93 -19.33
CA ASP A 94 8.93 -8.85 -19.86
C ASP A 94 9.00 -8.07 -21.19
N ASP A 95 8.07 -8.35 -22.13
CA ASP A 95 8.17 -7.84 -23.50
C ASP A 95 7.52 -6.46 -23.70
N GLN A 96 6.46 -6.13 -22.91
CA GLN A 96 5.63 -4.96 -23.12
C GLN A 96 5.28 -4.24 -21.81
N GLY A 97 5.89 -4.62 -20.69
CA GLY A 97 5.72 -3.95 -19.41
C GLY A 97 6.36 -2.57 -19.42
N TRP A 98 5.71 -1.65 -18.75
CA TRP A 98 6.23 -0.28 -18.61
C TRP A 98 7.52 -0.23 -17.80
N ASP A 99 7.64 -1.09 -16.78
CA ASP A 99 8.76 -1.11 -15.84
C ASP A 99 8.86 -2.51 -15.18
N PRO A 100 9.37 -3.52 -15.91
CA PRO A 100 9.42 -4.90 -15.42
C PRO A 100 10.20 -5.10 -14.12
N TYR A 101 11.17 -4.23 -13.84
CA TYR A 101 12.07 -4.34 -12.69
C TYR A 101 11.86 -3.29 -11.61
N LEU A 102 10.83 -2.41 -11.76
CA LEU A 102 10.50 -1.35 -10.82
C LEU A 102 11.67 -0.39 -10.56
N GLU A 103 12.31 0.06 -11.63
CA GLU A 103 13.42 1.01 -11.61
C GLU A 103 12.96 2.47 -11.61
N ASP A 104 11.70 2.72 -12.04
CA ASP A 104 11.09 4.05 -12.10
C ASP A 104 10.30 4.33 -10.80
N ASP A 105 10.59 5.44 -10.14
CA ASP A 105 9.85 5.91 -8.96
C ASP A 105 8.34 6.07 -9.25
N ALA A 106 7.95 6.41 -10.48
CA ALA A 106 6.55 6.49 -10.90
C ALA A 106 5.81 5.17 -10.67
N SER A 107 6.45 4.04 -10.95
CA SER A 107 5.91 2.70 -10.73
C SER A 107 5.68 2.43 -9.24
N LEU A 108 6.62 2.84 -8.40
CA LEU A 108 6.51 2.69 -6.95
C LEU A 108 5.38 3.57 -6.37
N TRP A 109 5.24 4.82 -6.86
CA TRP A 109 4.13 5.69 -6.49
C TRP A 109 2.77 5.14 -6.93
N LEU A 110 2.69 4.57 -8.13
CA LEU A 110 1.49 3.91 -8.64
C LEU A 110 1.10 2.71 -7.77
N LEU A 111 2.07 1.86 -7.41
CA LEU A 111 1.84 0.71 -6.54
C LEU A 111 1.46 1.15 -5.12
N HIS A 112 2.13 2.17 -4.57
CA HIS A 112 1.75 2.72 -3.26
C HIS A 112 0.28 3.17 -3.25
N TRP A 113 -0.20 3.82 -4.31
CA TRP A 113 -1.60 4.20 -4.45
C TRP A 113 -2.55 3.00 -4.37
N GLN A 114 -2.18 1.83 -4.91
CA GLN A 114 -3.05 0.65 -4.88
C GLN A 114 -3.40 0.18 -3.46
N LEU A 115 -2.62 0.53 -2.46
CA LEU A 115 -2.92 0.24 -1.05
C LEU A 115 -4.15 1.02 -0.53
N PHE A 116 -4.52 2.12 -1.21
CA PHE A 116 -5.66 2.99 -0.88
C PHE A 116 -6.87 2.75 -1.80
N VAL A 117 -6.77 1.79 -2.71
CA VAL A 117 -7.84 1.38 -3.63
C VAL A 117 -8.50 0.11 -3.09
N PRO A 118 -9.85 0.09 -2.90
CA PRO A 118 -10.55 -1.12 -2.47
C PRO A 118 -10.55 -2.22 -3.57
N PRO A 119 -10.70 -3.50 -3.22
CA PRO A 119 -10.73 -4.04 -1.86
C PRO A 119 -9.35 -3.97 -1.18
N PHE A 120 -9.32 -3.82 0.15
CA PHE A 120 -8.06 -3.62 0.89
C PHE A 120 -7.46 -4.96 1.33
N GLU A 121 -6.28 -5.29 0.80
CA GLU A 121 -5.51 -6.47 1.20
C GLU A 121 -4.47 -6.16 2.30
N ALA A 122 -4.16 -4.88 2.49
CA ALA A 122 -3.23 -4.37 3.50
C ALA A 122 -3.88 -3.22 4.30
N VAL A 123 -4.93 -3.53 5.06
CA VAL A 123 -5.82 -2.56 5.74
C VAL A 123 -5.08 -1.62 6.67
N SER A 124 -4.00 -2.06 7.30
CA SER A 124 -3.20 -1.24 8.21
C SER A 124 -2.58 -0.02 7.54
N TRP A 125 -2.32 -0.04 6.23
CA TRP A 125 -1.79 1.12 5.48
C TRP A 125 -2.81 2.26 5.43
N PRO A 126 -4.05 2.06 4.91
CA PRO A 126 -5.08 3.10 5.01
C PRO A 126 -5.31 3.59 6.44
N LEU A 127 -5.37 2.68 7.44
CA LEU A 127 -5.54 3.09 8.84
C LEU A 127 -4.38 3.97 9.32
N ALA A 128 -3.13 3.57 9.09
CA ALA A 128 -1.96 4.34 9.50
C ALA A 128 -1.92 5.73 8.85
N PHE A 129 -2.14 5.80 7.55
CA PHE A 129 -2.04 7.06 6.81
C PHE A 129 -3.20 8.02 7.10
N ASN A 130 -4.41 7.51 7.39
CA ASN A 130 -5.55 8.36 7.75
C ASN A 130 -5.52 8.84 9.21
N TYR A 131 -5.07 8.00 10.15
CA TYR A 131 -5.28 8.26 11.57
C TYR A 131 -4.01 8.61 12.35
N CYS A 132 -2.80 8.34 11.83
CA CYS A 132 -1.58 8.77 12.50
C CYS A 132 -1.29 10.24 12.24
N ASN A 133 -1.60 11.06 13.24
CA ASN A 133 -1.38 12.51 13.25
C ASN A 133 -0.23 12.92 14.19
N LEU A 134 0.56 11.96 14.68
CA LEU A 134 1.74 12.26 15.51
C LEU A 134 2.85 12.85 14.64
N LEU A 135 3.53 13.87 15.16
CA LEU A 135 4.72 14.43 14.50
C LEU A 135 5.83 13.38 14.42
N ASN A 136 6.07 12.67 15.51
CA ASN A 136 7.03 11.58 15.60
C ASN A 136 6.38 10.37 16.25
N PHE A 137 6.68 9.18 15.77
CA PHE A 137 6.12 7.93 16.30
C PHE A 137 7.12 6.77 16.19
N ASN A 138 6.91 5.77 17.01
CA ASN A 138 7.55 4.46 16.93
C ASN A 138 6.52 3.38 16.55
N SER A 139 6.96 2.13 16.39
CA SER A 139 6.08 1.03 15.99
C SER A 139 4.98 0.72 17.02
N ASN A 140 5.22 0.94 18.31
CA ASN A 140 4.20 0.72 19.35
C ASN A 140 3.11 1.79 19.33
N GLU A 141 3.48 3.04 19.14
CA GLU A 141 2.53 4.15 19.01
C GLU A 141 1.69 4.01 17.75
N LEU A 142 2.34 3.69 16.61
CA LEU A 142 1.62 3.42 15.37
C LEU A 142 0.67 2.24 15.53
N LYS A 143 1.11 1.14 16.20
CA LYS A 143 0.24 0.00 16.52
C LYS A 143 -0.99 0.42 17.32
N ASN A 144 -0.84 1.26 18.36
CA ASN A 144 -1.97 1.72 19.15
C ASN A 144 -2.97 2.50 18.28
N ILE A 145 -2.48 3.40 17.43
CA ILE A 145 -3.33 4.22 16.53
C ILE A 145 -4.12 3.32 15.56
N ILE A 146 -3.46 2.38 14.87
CA ILE A 146 -4.15 1.51 13.91
C ILE A 146 -5.06 0.49 14.60
N TYR A 147 -4.73 0.05 15.82
CA TYR A 147 -5.57 -0.80 16.64
C TYR A 147 -6.85 -0.08 17.06
N ASP A 148 -6.73 1.12 17.63
CA ASP A 148 -7.87 1.92 18.08
C ASP A 148 -8.78 2.29 16.90
N ALA A 149 -8.21 2.67 15.76
CA ALA A 149 -8.96 2.92 14.53
C ALA A 149 -9.66 1.66 14.02
N GLY A 150 -9.02 0.50 14.14
CA GLY A 150 -9.57 -0.79 13.75
C GLY A 150 -10.77 -1.23 14.60
N GLN A 151 -10.87 -0.79 15.86
CA GLN A 151 -12.00 -1.15 16.73
C GLN A 151 -13.36 -0.62 16.22
N ALA A 152 -13.37 0.36 15.35
CA ALA A 152 -14.58 0.85 14.70
C ALA A 152 -15.18 -0.15 13.69
N TYR A 153 -14.43 -1.20 13.31
CA TYR A 153 -14.81 -2.17 12.28
C TYR A 153 -14.90 -3.57 12.85
N PRO A 154 -16.08 -4.23 12.84
CA PRO A 154 -16.28 -5.53 13.51
C PRO A 154 -15.33 -6.64 13.04
N SER A 155 -14.94 -6.66 11.77
CA SER A 155 -13.99 -7.62 11.21
C SER A 155 -12.57 -7.44 11.78
N LEU A 156 -12.17 -6.19 12.02
CA LEU A 156 -10.84 -5.83 12.50
C LEU A 156 -10.74 -5.90 14.03
N ALA A 157 -11.82 -5.57 14.75
CA ALA A 157 -11.86 -5.59 16.22
C ALA A 157 -11.56 -6.97 16.83
N ARG A 158 -11.75 -8.06 16.06
CA ARG A 158 -11.46 -9.43 16.50
C ARG A 158 -9.99 -9.83 16.35
N ILE A 159 -9.19 -9.00 15.67
CA ILE A 159 -7.79 -9.31 15.38
C ILE A 159 -6.91 -8.95 16.57
N SER A 160 -5.95 -9.82 16.88
CA SER A 160 -5.09 -9.64 18.05
C SER A 160 -4.21 -8.40 17.95
N PRO A 161 -3.91 -7.71 19.07
CA PRO A 161 -2.98 -6.57 19.09
C PRO A 161 -1.59 -6.92 18.53
N ARG A 162 -1.16 -8.18 18.65
CA ARG A 162 0.12 -8.65 18.11
C ARG A 162 0.16 -8.58 16.58
N THR A 163 -0.97 -8.82 15.91
CA THR A 163 -1.05 -8.70 14.45
C THR A 163 -0.89 -7.24 14.02
N TYR A 164 -1.55 -6.32 14.70
CA TYR A 164 -1.38 -4.88 14.48
C TYR A 164 0.06 -4.41 14.73
N GLN A 165 0.75 -4.99 15.73
CA GLN A 165 2.16 -4.69 15.97
C GLN A 165 3.05 -5.12 14.81
N ARG A 166 2.80 -6.28 14.21
CA ARG A 166 3.51 -6.76 13.03
C ARG A 166 3.31 -5.83 11.84
N ASP A 167 2.07 -5.37 11.63
CA ASP A 167 1.75 -4.46 10.54
C ASP A 167 2.40 -3.09 10.76
N ALA A 168 2.33 -2.52 11.97
CA ALA A 168 2.98 -1.26 12.29
C ALA A 168 4.50 -1.29 12.03
N THR A 169 5.16 -2.38 12.43
CA THR A 169 6.58 -2.59 12.16
C THR A 169 6.86 -2.72 10.67
N CYS A 170 5.99 -3.46 9.94
CA CYS A 170 6.12 -3.63 8.50
C CYS A 170 5.90 -2.32 7.72
N ILE A 171 4.94 -1.48 8.13
CA ILE A 171 4.73 -0.15 7.55
C ILE A 171 6.00 0.70 7.66
N ILE A 172 6.61 0.77 8.85
CA ILE A 172 7.85 1.52 9.04
C ILE A 172 8.95 0.95 8.14
N SER A 173 9.18 -0.38 8.17
CA SER A 173 10.23 -1.03 7.38
C SER A 173 10.02 -0.94 5.87
N MET A 174 8.78 -0.73 5.40
CA MET A 174 8.50 -0.56 3.98
C MET A 174 8.99 0.78 3.45
N TYR A 175 8.93 1.84 4.25
CA TYR A 175 9.27 3.20 3.82
C TYR A 175 10.53 3.79 4.47
N TYR A 176 11.10 3.11 5.45
CA TYR A 176 12.29 3.56 6.16
C TYR A 176 13.24 2.40 6.49
N ASP A 177 14.47 2.50 6.04
CA ASP A 177 15.55 1.57 6.37
C ASP A 177 16.49 2.19 7.42
N GLN A 178 16.28 1.78 8.67
CA GLN A 178 17.08 2.26 9.80
C GLN A 178 18.54 1.81 9.73
N GLU A 179 18.79 0.62 9.20
CA GLU A 179 20.11 -0.02 9.26
C GLU A 179 20.92 0.17 7.96
N LYS A 180 20.35 0.86 6.95
CA LYS A 180 20.96 1.00 5.61
C LYS A 180 21.47 -0.35 5.08
N LYS A 181 20.60 -1.35 5.20
CA LYS A 181 20.90 -2.74 4.78
C LYS A 181 21.23 -2.82 3.30
N ASP A 182 21.82 -3.95 2.92
CA ASP A 182 22.03 -4.30 1.51
C ASP A 182 20.72 -4.13 0.71
N SER A 183 20.81 -3.52 -0.46
CA SER A 183 19.67 -3.22 -1.34
C SER A 183 18.79 -4.43 -1.65
N ALA A 184 19.36 -5.64 -1.64
CA ALA A 184 18.63 -6.89 -1.87
C ALA A 184 17.60 -7.23 -0.76
N ILE A 185 17.77 -6.68 0.44
CA ILE A 185 16.91 -6.95 1.61
C ILE A 185 15.96 -5.78 1.87
N THR A 186 16.33 -4.57 1.44
CA THR A 186 15.59 -3.34 1.64
C THR A 186 14.36 -3.28 0.73
N SER A 187 13.29 -2.65 1.21
CA SER A 187 12.11 -2.40 0.39
C SER A 187 12.38 -1.31 -0.66
N PRO A 188 11.95 -1.49 -1.92
CA PRO A 188 12.06 -0.43 -2.93
C PRO A 188 11.30 0.84 -2.55
N PHE A 189 10.24 0.72 -1.76
CA PHE A 189 9.41 1.85 -1.34
C PHE A 189 10.10 2.83 -0.38
N VAL A 190 11.27 2.50 0.15
CA VAL A 190 12.13 3.45 0.89
C VAL A 190 12.49 4.65 0.02
N GLN A 191 12.66 4.46 -1.31
CA GLN A 191 12.95 5.53 -2.27
C GLN A 191 11.87 6.62 -2.32
N LEU A 192 10.62 6.30 -1.97
CA LEU A 192 9.53 7.28 -1.94
C LEU A 192 9.70 8.35 -0.85
N GLY A 193 10.57 8.10 0.13
CA GLY A 193 10.84 9.06 1.20
C GLY A 193 9.60 9.46 2.00
N LEU A 194 8.62 8.56 2.15
CA LEU A 194 7.37 8.82 2.88
C LEU A 194 7.55 8.82 4.40
N ILE A 195 8.57 8.14 4.87
CA ILE A 195 8.94 8.10 6.30
C ILE A 195 10.43 8.36 6.42
N HIS A 196 10.81 9.18 7.39
CA HIS A 196 12.21 9.42 7.74
C HIS A 196 12.45 9.25 9.23
N SER A 197 13.74 9.21 9.62
CA SER A 197 14.17 9.31 10.99
C SER A 197 13.80 10.66 11.60
N SER A 198 13.35 10.66 12.83
CA SER A 198 13.31 11.87 13.64
C SER A 198 14.73 12.26 14.12
N GLU A 199 14.86 13.45 14.71
CA GLU A 199 16.16 13.96 15.20
C GLU A 199 16.81 13.02 16.23
N ASP A 200 16.03 12.37 17.08
CA ASP A 200 16.50 11.45 18.11
C ASP A 200 16.81 10.03 17.59
N LYS A 201 16.59 9.77 16.30
CA LYS A 201 16.81 8.47 15.61
C LYS A 201 16.07 7.26 16.21
N SER A 202 15.38 7.39 17.33
CA SER A 202 14.58 6.33 17.96
C SER A 202 13.16 6.28 17.43
N ARG A 203 12.75 7.32 16.73
CA ARG A 203 11.41 7.53 16.20
C ARG A 203 11.47 7.89 14.73
N VAL A 204 10.34 7.79 14.07
CA VAL A 204 10.17 8.16 12.67
C VAL A 204 9.07 9.21 12.52
N THR A 205 9.07 9.91 11.40
CA THR A 205 8.05 10.90 11.04
C THR A 205 7.58 10.68 9.61
N PHE A 206 6.28 10.96 9.35
CA PHE A 206 5.82 11.07 7.98
C PHE A 206 6.37 12.35 7.33
N ASN A 207 6.90 12.18 6.13
CA ASN A 207 7.31 13.31 5.30
C ASN A 207 6.06 13.98 4.71
N ILE A 208 5.62 15.08 5.34
CA ILE A 208 4.51 15.89 4.84
C ILE A 208 5.10 17.03 4.01
N GLY A 209 4.84 17.03 2.69
CA GLY A 209 5.40 18.06 1.80
C GLY A 209 5.50 17.60 0.36
N PHE A 210 6.24 18.37 -0.45
CA PHE A 210 6.48 18.08 -1.86
C PHE A 210 7.23 16.76 -2.04
N LYS A 211 6.83 15.98 -3.05
CA LYS A 211 7.46 14.70 -3.41
C LYS A 211 8.17 14.86 -4.76
N TYR A 212 9.48 15.03 -4.72
CA TYR A 212 10.28 15.28 -5.93
C TYR A 212 10.19 14.18 -6.98
N THR A 213 9.95 12.95 -6.55
CA THR A 213 9.85 11.78 -7.44
C THR A 213 8.41 11.39 -7.79
N LEU A 214 7.39 12.09 -7.27
CA LEU A 214 5.99 11.83 -7.64
C LEU A 214 5.65 12.57 -8.92
N PRO A 215 5.42 11.88 -10.05
CA PRO A 215 5.02 12.55 -11.29
C PRO A 215 3.61 13.12 -11.20
N PRO A 216 3.32 14.30 -11.77
CA PRO A 216 1.97 14.88 -11.80
C PRO A 216 0.92 13.95 -12.40
N LEU A 217 1.26 13.17 -13.43
CA LEU A 217 0.35 12.20 -14.05
C LEU A 217 -0.04 11.06 -13.10
N ILE A 218 0.85 10.61 -12.23
CA ILE A 218 0.54 9.59 -11.21
C ILE A 218 -0.42 10.18 -10.16
N PHE A 219 -0.18 11.43 -9.73
CA PHE A 219 -1.10 12.13 -8.84
C PHE A 219 -2.48 12.32 -9.48
N ALA A 220 -2.55 12.75 -10.73
CA ALA A 220 -3.81 12.89 -11.48
C ALA A 220 -4.55 11.55 -11.61
N ALA A 221 -3.84 10.45 -11.94
CA ALA A 221 -4.42 9.11 -12.00
C ALA A 221 -5.01 8.67 -10.65
N ALA A 222 -4.33 8.97 -9.54
CA ALA A 222 -4.83 8.71 -8.20
C ALA A 222 -6.09 9.55 -7.88
N CYS A 223 -6.15 10.81 -8.31
CA CYS A 223 -7.34 11.66 -8.17
C CYS A 223 -8.54 11.08 -8.92
N PHE A 224 -8.37 10.65 -10.19
CA PHE A 224 -9.44 10.02 -10.96
C PHE A 224 -9.88 8.68 -10.34
N SER A 225 -8.93 7.87 -9.91
CA SER A 225 -9.20 6.61 -9.21
C SER A 225 -10.01 6.86 -7.91
N TYR A 226 -9.61 7.85 -7.11
CA TYR A 226 -10.33 8.25 -5.90
C TYR A 226 -11.78 8.68 -6.20
N ILE A 227 -11.97 9.50 -7.23
CA ILE A 227 -13.29 9.93 -7.67
C ILE A 227 -14.15 8.72 -8.02
N GLY A 228 -13.60 7.79 -8.80
CA GLY A 228 -14.32 6.59 -9.24
C GLY A 228 -14.75 5.66 -8.10
N HIS A 229 -13.92 5.50 -7.06
CA HIS A 229 -14.20 4.58 -5.96
C HIS A 229 -14.99 5.21 -4.79
N TYR A 230 -14.74 6.48 -4.49
CA TYR A 230 -15.22 7.09 -3.24
C TYR A 230 -16.34 8.11 -3.43
N LEU A 231 -16.59 8.57 -4.65
CA LEU A 231 -17.65 9.55 -4.91
C LEU A 231 -18.83 8.93 -5.64
N SER A 232 -20.01 9.51 -5.39
CA SER A 232 -21.21 9.08 -6.13
C SER A 232 -21.11 9.50 -7.60
N LYS A 233 -21.62 8.66 -8.50
CA LYS A 233 -21.65 8.91 -9.96
C LYS A 233 -22.40 10.18 -10.36
N SER A 234 -23.22 10.74 -9.47
CA SER A 234 -23.96 11.97 -9.70
C SER A 234 -23.15 13.26 -9.49
N ARG A 235 -21.98 13.16 -8.86
CA ARG A 235 -21.13 14.34 -8.62
C ARG A 235 -20.32 14.69 -9.86
N ARG A 236 -20.38 15.95 -10.27
CA ARG A 236 -19.62 16.49 -11.40
C ARG A 236 -18.34 17.23 -10.97
N THR A 237 -18.23 17.58 -9.69
CA THR A 237 -17.13 18.34 -9.13
C THR A 237 -16.66 17.75 -7.81
N ILE A 238 -15.39 17.89 -7.51
CA ILE A 238 -14.78 17.58 -6.23
C ILE A 238 -14.01 18.79 -5.73
N SER A 239 -14.06 19.06 -4.44
CA SER A 239 -13.26 20.14 -3.86
C SER A 239 -11.81 19.69 -3.68
N LEU A 240 -10.88 20.65 -3.76
CA LEU A 240 -9.46 20.41 -3.43
C LEU A 240 -9.33 19.84 -2.01
N GLN A 241 -10.04 20.40 -1.05
CA GLN A 241 -10.08 19.92 0.32
C GLN A 241 -10.43 18.42 0.42
N GLN A 242 -11.37 17.93 -0.40
CA GLN A 242 -11.74 16.52 -0.41
C GLN A 242 -10.66 15.64 -1.04
N LEU A 243 -9.94 16.12 -2.06
CA LEU A 243 -8.80 15.43 -2.65
C LEU A 243 -7.59 15.35 -1.70
N ILE A 244 -7.46 16.28 -0.77
CA ILE A 244 -6.32 16.35 0.14
C ILE A 244 -6.62 15.71 1.49
N PHE A 245 -7.77 15.99 2.09
CA PHE A 245 -8.09 15.58 3.46
C PHE A 245 -9.20 14.53 3.53
N GLY A 246 -9.80 14.16 2.42
CA GLY A 246 -10.77 13.07 2.38
C GLY A 246 -10.15 11.74 2.79
N VAL A 247 -10.93 10.88 3.42
CA VAL A 247 -10.42 9.56 3.85
C VAL A 247 -9.96 8.77 2.63
N ASN A 248 -8.76 8.19 2.70
CA ASN A 248 -8.06 7.51 1.60
C ASN A 248 -7.87 8.37 0.34
N SER A 249 -7.89 9.69 0.48
CA SER A 249 -7.63 10.60 -0.63
C SER A 249 -6.16 10.55 -1.08
N PRO A 250 -5.85 11.02 -2.30
CA PRO A 250 -4.48 11.14 -2.78
C PRO A 250 -3.60 12.00 -1.86
N GLY A 251 -4.14 13.10 -1.27
CA GLY A 251 -3.41 13.91 -0.30
C GLY A 251 -3.02 13.13 0.95
N ILE A 252 -3.92 12.30 1.48
CA ILE A 252 -3.63 11.42 2.62
C ILE A 252 -2.62 10.33 2.23
N ALA A 253 -2.81 9.66 1.10
CA ALA A 253 -1.93 8.58 0.64
C ALA A 253 -0.50 9.07 0.40
N TYR A 254 -0.34 10.20 -0.26
CA TYR A 254 0.97 10.76 -0.60
C TYR A 254 1.51 11.75 0.45
N LYS A 255 0.77 12.00 1.55
CA LYS A 255 1.15 12.96 2.61
C LYS A 255 1.43 14.35 2.03
N LEU A 256 0.51 14.84 1.18
CA LEU A 256 0.60 16.15 0.53
C LEU A 256 -0.24 17.18 1.30
N PRO A 257 0.32 18.33 1.70
CA PRO A 257 -0.46 19.46 2.18
C PRO A 257 -1.15 20.18 1.00
N GLU A 258 -2.19 20.95 1.28
CA GLU A 258 -3.00 21.64 0.29
C GLU A 258 -2.16 22.54 -0.64
N THR A 259 -1.21 23.27 -0.06
CA THR A 259 -0.31 24.18 -0.81
C THR A 259 0.54 23.47 -1.86
N VAL A 260 0.92 22.23 -1.60
CA VAL A 260 1.71 21.40 -2.53
C VAL A 260 0.81 20.71 -3.55
N ALA A 261 -0.33 20.22 -3.14
CA ALA A 261 -1.25 19.54 -4.06
C ALA A 261 -1.77 20.46 -5.17
N GLY A 262 -1.94 21.75 -4.89
CA GLY A 262 -2.24 22.76 -5.90
C GLY A 262 -1.19 22.86 -7.03
N GLN A 263 0.08 22.58 -6.73
CA GLN A 263 1.15 22.57 -7.74
C GLN A 263 1.07 21.37 -8.69
N TYR A 264 0.54 20.25 -8.24
CA TYR A 264 0.32 19.08 -9.09
C TYR A 264 -0.91 19.18 -9.99
N LEU A 265 -1.85 20.10 -9.68
CA LEU A 265 -3.10 20.27 -10.42
C LEU A 265 -3.03 21.41 -11.46
N ASN A 266 -1.97 22.21 -11.45
CA ASN A 266 -1.70 23.26 -12.42
C ASN A 266 -0.77 22.76 -13.53
#